data_0100d0771e5d1bfc10ca5badb941a2b2
#
_entry.id   0100d0771e5d1bfc10ca5badb941a2b2
#
_cell.length_a   1.000
_cell.length_b   1.000
_cell.length_c   1.000
_cell.angle_alpha   90.00
_cell.angle_beta   90.00
_cell.angle_gamma   90.00
#
_symmetry.space_group_name_H-M   'P 1'
#
loop_
_entity.id
_entity.type
_entity.pdbx_description
1 polymer ?
#
loop_
_entity_poly.entity_id
_entity_poly.type
_entity_poly.pdbx_seq_one_letter_code
_entity_poly.pdbx_strand_id
1 'polypeptide(L)'
;ETRKLAIKMYYSGVSGRGVGKILGMNKPNVMNWIKRDREERAAASARKREAERRNGTVELGELHWFVKFKPHTETRENVYILTMVSCIPRQIVSHVVSRDKSCQTIQGVVDHVPDAGKYCTDGYAAYREVVYPGRHIFNSHDKRGTFTVEGVNADLHHYISRLAQRRRCFRRKLENLQAVVSVFVGAYNKFGLAKARYRSSSIPNSV
;
A
#
# COMPACT_ATOMS: atom_id res chain seq x y z
N GLU A 1 -1.49 -38.54 -11.47
CA GLU A 1 -1.32 -37.91 -12.81
C GLU A 1 -2.64 -37.37 -13.38
N THR A 2 -3.70 -38.15 -13.37
CA THR A 2 -5.02 -37.78 -13.91
C THR A 2 -5.58 -36.48 -13.31
N ARG A 3 -5.44 -36.26 -11.98
CA ARG A 3 -5.85 -35.00 -11.32
C ARG A 3 -5.11 -33.80 -11.90
N LYS A 4 -3.80 -33.90 -12.08
CA LYS A 4 -2.97 -32.77 -12.64
C LYS A 4 -3.38 -32.46 -14.07
N LEU A 5 -3.63 -33.50 -14.86
CA LEU A 5 -4.07 -33.35 -16.25
C LEU A 5 -5.46 -32.68 -16.32
N ALA A 6 -6.41 -33.11 -15.49
CA ALA A 6 -7.74 -32.54 -15.42
C ALA A 6 -7.70 -31.02 -15.08
N ILE A 7 -6.88 -30.65 -14.10
CA ILE A 7 -6.69 -29.27 -13.68
C ILE A 7 -6.06 -28.44 -14.81
N LYS A 8 -5.02 -28.97 -15.49
CA LYS A 8 -4.37 -28.30 -16.62
C LYS A 8 -5.36 -28.05 -17.76
N MET A 9 -6.13 -29.05 -18.13
CA MET A 9 -7.15 -28.94 -19.19
C MET A 9 -8.20 -27.88 -18.86
N TYR A 10 -8.68 -27.85 -17.60
CA TYR A 10 -9.67 -26.87 -17.18
C TYR A 10 -9.14 -25.43 -17.27
N TYR A 11 -7.91 -25.18 -16.82
CA TYR A 11 -7.29 -23.85 -16.90
C TYR A 11 -6.90 -23.47 -18.35
N SER A 12 -6.80 -24.44 -19.24
CA SER A 12 -6.65 -24.20 -20.69
C SER A 12 -7.99 -23.93 -21.41
N GLY A 13 -9.09 -23.75 -20.66
CA GLY A 13 -10.38 -23.38 -21.20
C GLY A 13 -11.35 -24.55 -21.50
N VAL A 14 -10.96 -25.79 -21.21
CA VAL A 14 -11.87 -26.92 -21.37
C VAL A 14 -12.89 -26.94 -20.25
N SER A 15 -14.19 -27.02 -20.59
CA SER A 15 -15.23 -27.06 -19.54
C SER A 15 -15.10 -28.30 -18.63
N GLY A 16 -15.53 -28.20 -17.37
CA GLY A 16 -15.46 -29.32 -16.43
C GLY A 16 -16.21 -30.58 -16.92
N ARG A 17 -17.27 -30.39 -17.74
CA ARG A 17 -17.97 -31.50 -18.40
C ARG A 17 -17.13 -32.11 -19.54
N GLY A 18 -16.44 -31.24 -20.29
CA GLY A 18 -15.51 -31.69 -21.37
C GLY A 18 -14.34 -32.48 -20.80
N VAL A 19 -13.71 -31.98 -19.73
CA VAL A 19 -12.65 -32.69 -19.00
C VAL A 19 -13.12 -34.07 -18.51
N GLY A 20 -14.33 -34.12 -17.93
CA GLY A 20 -14.93 -35.39 -17.47
C GLY A 20 -15.11 -36.39 -18.63
N LYS A 21 -15.63 -35.95 -19.79
CA LYS A 21 -15.79 -36.83 -20.98
C LYS A 21 -14.45 -37.36 -21.48
N ILE A 22 -13.42 -36.50 -21.55
CA ILE A 22 -12.10 -36.90 -22.10
C ILE A 22 -11.39 -37.89 -21.15
N LEU A 23 -11.54 -37.68 -19.84
CA LEU A 23 -10.84 -38.51 -18.84
C LEU A 23 -11.68 -39.67 -18.27
N GLY A 24 -12.88 -39.91 -18.81
CA GLY A 24 -13.76 -40.96 -18.33
C GLY A 24 -14.29 -40.73 -16.89
N MET A 25 -14.44 -39.45 -16.50
CA MET A 25 -14.79 -39.06 -15.13
C MET A 25 -16.10 -38.29 -15.05
N ASN A 26 -16.79 -38.38 -13.92
CA ASN A 26 -17.97 -37.56 -13.71
C ASN A 26 -17.60 -36.09 -13.41
N LYS A 27 -18.45 -35.15 -13.85
CA LYS A 27 -18.28 -33.73 -13.66
C LYS A 27 -18.05 -33.32 -12.19
N PRO A 28 -18.81 -33.84 -11.18
CA PRO A 28 -18.58 -33.49 -9.78
C PRO A 28 -17.16 -33.76 -9.30
N ASN A 29 -16.56 -34.87 -9.66
CA ASN A 29 -15.19 -35.20 -9.25
C ASN A 29 -14.19 -34.22 -9.85
N VAL A 30 -14.33 -33.86 -11.13
CA VAL A 30 -13.49 -32.85 -11.78
C VAL A 30 -13.63 -31.50 -11.06
N MET A 31 -14.86 -31.08 -10.77
CA MET A 31 -15.11 -29.79 -10.11
C MET A 31 -14.57 -29.74 -8.67
N ASN A 32 -14.65 -30.87 -7.94
CA ASN A 32 -14.06 -30.98 -6.59
C ASN A 32 -12.53 -30.85 -6.64
N TRP A 33 -11.87 -31.45 -7.64
CA TRP A 33 -10.43 -31.28 -7.80
C TRP A 33 -10.03 -29.84 -8.14
N ILE A 34 -10.80 -29.16 -8.98
CA ILE A 34 -10.57 -27.77 -9.33
C ILE A 34 -10.78 -26.86 -8.12
N LYS A 35 -11.83 -27.09 -7.32
CA LYS A 35 -12.10 -26.36 -6.09
C LYS A 35 -10.92 -26.48 -5.09
N ARG A 36 -10.47 -27.72 -4.85
CA ARG A 36 -9.31 -27.97 -3.97
C ARG A 36 -8.03 -27.32 -4.50
N ASP A 37 -7.75 -27.37 -5.80
CA ASP A 37 -6.57 -26.71 -6.38
C ASP A 37 -6.62 -25.20 -6.20
N ARG A 38 -7.80 -24.59 -6.35
CA ARG A 38 -7.99 -23.14 -6.09
C ARG A 38 -7.73 -22.80 -4.64
N GLU A 39 -8.24 -23.59 -3.71
CA GLU A 39 -8.04 -23.40 -2.27
C GLU A 39 -6.56 -23.58 -1.90
N GLU A 40 -5.91 -24.61 -2.42
CA GLU A 40 -4.47 -24.88 -2.22
C GLU A 40 -3.61 -23.72 -2.75
N ARG A 41 -3.91 -23.21 -3.96
CA ARG A 41 -3.21 -22.06 -4.55
C ARG A 41 -3.46 -20.76 -3.77
N ALA A 42 -4.69 -20.51 -3.34
CA ALA A 42 -5.02 -19.36 -2.54
C ALA A 42 -4.27 -19.38 -1.19
N ALA A 43 -4.23 -20.54 -0.53
CA ALA A 43 -3.50 -20.73 0.72
C ALA A 43 -1.98 -20.57 0.53
N ALA A 44 -1.42 -21.14 -0.54
CA ALA A 44 0.01 -20.98 -0.86
C ALA A 44 0.36 -19.52 -1.15
N SER A 45 -0.51 -18.82 -1.89
CA SER A 45 -0.35 -17.38 -2.18
C SER A 45 -0.42 -16.53 -0.91
N ALA A 46 -1.34 -16.85 0.00
CA ALA A 46 -1.47 -16.17 1.29
C ALA A 46 -0.22 -16.39 2.16
N ARG A 47 0.27 -17.64 2.26
CA ARG A 47 1.52 -17.95 2.98
C ARG A 47 2.73 -17.23 2.41
N LYS A 48 2.85 -17.16 1.07
CA LYS A 48 3.93 -16.44 0.42
C LYS A 48 3.87 -14.94 0.74
N ARG A 49 2.70 -14.32 0.65
CA ARG A 49 2.49 -12.92 1.00
C ARG A 49 2.83 -12.65 2.47
N GLU A 50 2.45 -13.55 3.36
CA GLU A 50 2.75 -13.43 4.79
C GLU A 50 4.27 -13.52 5.05
N ALA A 51 4.97 -14.47 4.40
CA ALA A 51 6.42 -14.56 4.49
C ALA A 51 7.12 -13.33 3.92
N GLU A 52 6.63 -12.79 2.79
CA GLU A 52 7.14 -11.56 2.19
C GLU A 52 6.93 -10.35 3.12
N ARG A 53 5.82 -10.27 3.82
CA ARG A 53 5.54 -9.24 4.82
C ARG A 53 6.49 -9.32 6.00
N ARG A 54 6.65 -10.52 6.61
CA ARG A 54 7.56 -10.72 7.76
C ARG A 54 9.01 -10.38 7.47
N ASN A 55 9.45 -10.59 6.23
CA ASN A 55 10.81 -10.22 5.78
C ASN A 55 10.87 -8.83 5.14
N GLY A 56 9.73 -8.18 4.97
CA GLY A 56 9.61 -6.89 4.29
C GLY A 56 10.18 -5.74 5.09
N THR A 57 10.53 -4.68 4.37
CA THR A 57 10.90 -3.39 4.95
C THR A 57 9.75 -2.41 4.77
N VAL A 58 9.42 -1.72 5.85
CA VAL A 58 8.43 -0.65 5.88
C VAL A 58 9.13 0.64 6.28
N GLU A 59 8.81 1.72 5.59
CA GLU A 59 9.31 3.06 5.87
C GLU A 59 8.19 3.93 6.43
N LEU A 60 8.47 4.67 7.51
CA LEU A 60 7.57 5.69 8.05
C LEU A 60 8.06 7.07 7.69
N GLY A 61 7.13 7.94 7.34
CA GLY A 61 7.42 9.35 7.10
C GLY A 61 6.21 10.23 7.35
N GLU A 62 6.47 11.50 7.55
CA GLU A 62 5.44 12.51 7.68
C GLU A 62 5.50 13.53 6.56
N LEU A 63 4.33 13.97 6.11
CA LEU A 63 4.14 15.14 5.28
C LEU A 63 3.48 16.23 6.14
N HIS A 64 4.21 17.32 6.34
CA HIS A 64 3.68 18.47 7.08
C HIS A 64 2.81 19.32 6.17
N TRP A 65 1.63 19.67 6.66
CA TRP A 65 0.70 20.56 5.98
C TRP A 65 0.04 21.50 6.99
N PHE A 66 -0.74 22.44 6.50
CA PHE A 66 -1.50 23.35 7.33
C PHE A 66 -2.91 23.56 6.82
N VAL A 67 -3.86 23.70 7.73
CA VAL A 67 -5.25 24.04 7.45
C VAL A 67 -5.55 25.43 8.00
N LYS A 68 -6.19 26.30 7.19
CA LYS A 68 -6.68 27.59 7.64
C LYS A 68 -8.18 27.52 7.92
N PHE A 69 -8.58 27.81 9.15
CA PHE A 69 -9.99 27.70 9.57
C PHE A 69 -10.86 28.89 9.19
N LYS A 70 -10.34 30.09 9.04
CA LYS A 70 -11.12 31.30 8.69
C LYS A 70 -10.38 32.20 7.69
N PRO A 71 -11.13 32.91 6.82
CA PRO A 71 -10.51 33.77 5.79
C PRO A 71 -9.73 34.96 6.33
N HIS A 72 -9.98 35.37 7.58
CA HIS A 72 -9.42 36.58 8.20
C HIS A 72 -8.59 36.31 9.46
N THR A 73 -8.38 35.03 9.86
CA THR A 73 -7.49 34.70 10.97
C THR A 73 -6.16 34.22 10.43
N GLU A 74 -5.07 34.78 10.96
CA GLU A 74 -3.69 34.37 10.65
C GLU A 74 -3.34 33.01 11.25
N THR A 75 -4.20 32.45 12.11
CA THR A 75 -3.99 31.14 12.75
C THR A 75 -4.06 29.99 11.74
N ARG A 76 -2.89 29.41 11.50
CA ARG A 76 -2.72 28.20 10.73
C ARG A 76 -2.63 27.05 11.74
N GLU A 77 -3.45 26.02 11.56
CA GLU A 77 -3.25 24.77 12.29
C GLU A 77 -2.33 23.84 11.47
N ASN A 78 -1.31 23.34 12.13
CA ASN A 78 -0.45 22.31 11.56
C ASN A 78 -1.25 21.00 11.45
N VAL A 79 -1.09 20.33 10.33
CA VAL A 79 -1.64 19.02 10.07
C VAL A 79 -0.53 18.14 9.52
N TYR A 80 -0.49 16.92 9.99
CA TYR A 80 0.49 15.92 9.57
C TYR A 80 -0.24 14.78 8.87
N ILE A 81 0.29 14.38 7.73
CA ILE A 81 -0.11 13.15 7.06
C ILE A 81 1.02 12.15 7.34
N LEU A 82 0.76 11.25 8.27
CA LEU A 82 1.67 10.16 8.59
C LEU A 82 1.40 9.01 7.63
N THR A 83 2.43 8.55 6.95
CA THR A 83 2.34 7.45 5.99
C THR A 83 3.31 6.34 6.34
N MET A 84 2.86 5.12 6.15
CA MET A 84 3.67 3.93 6.28
C MET A 84 3.66 3.19 4.95
N VAL A 85 4.83 2.96 4.40
CA VAL A 85 4.99 2.44 3.04
C VAL A 85 5.80 1.15 3.05
N SER A 86 5.25 0.10 2.47
CA SER A 86 6.01 -1.11 2.16
C SER A 86 6.91 -0.85 0.96
N CYS A 87 8.18 -1.26 1.06
CA CYS A 87 9.13 -1.07 -0.03
C CYS A 87 8.89 -2.08 -1.17
N ILE A 88 8.52 -3.32 -0.84
CA ILE A 88 8.29 -4.41 -1.79
C ILE A 88 7.09 -5.24 -1.34
N PRO A 89 5.95 -5.21 -2.06
CA PRO A 89 5.64 -4.27 -3.13
C PRO A 89 5.49 -2.84 -2.60
N ARG A 90 5.79 -1.84 -3.42
CA ARG A 90 5.62 -0.43 -3.03
C ARG A 90 4.14 -0.09 -2.87
N GLN A 91 3.68 -0.02 -1.63
CA GLN A 91 2.29 0.24 -1.27
C GLN A 91 2.21 1.07 0.02
N ILE A 92 1.24 1.95 0.11
CA ILE A 92 0.92 2.65 1.35
C ILE A 92 0.10 1.69 2.20
N VAL A 93 0.70 1.16 3.25
CA VAL A 93 0.09 0.12 4.10
C VAL A 93 -0.70 0.68 5.27
N SER A 94 -0.37 1.92 5.69
CA SER A 94 -1.16 2.67 6.68
C SER A 94 -0.98 4.16 6.46
N HIS A 95 -1.98 4.96 6.88
CA HIS A 95 -1.92 6.40 6.88
C HIS A 95 -2.89 6.99 7.88
N VAL A 96 -2.54 8.14 8.41
CA VAL A 96 -3.43 8.96 9.24
C VAL A 96 -3.20 10.44 8.95
N VAL A 97 -4.27 11.22 9.04
CA VAL A 97 -4.20 12.69 9.03
C VAL A 97 -4.50 13.17 10.43
N SER A 98 -3.52 13.82 11.07
CA SER A 98 -3.61 14.25 12.46
C SER A 98 -3.16 15.71 12.63
N ARG A 99 -3.58 16.33 13.73
CA ARG A 99 -3.07 17.65 14.17
C ARG A 99 -1.79 17.54 14.96
N ASP A 100 -1.46 16.36 15.41
CA ASP A 100 -0.25 16.06 16.14
C ASP A 100 0.51 14.89 15.50
N LYS A 101 1.77 14.77 15.86
CA LYS A 101 2.64 13.66 15.51
C LYS A 101 3.29 13.06 16.76
N SER A 102 2.49 12.92 17.80
CA SER A 102 2.90 12.29 19.06
C SER A 102 3.24 10.81 18.86
N CYS A 103 3.97 10.27 19.83
CA CYS A 103 4.26 8.84 19.88
C CYS A 103 2.96 7.99 19.79
N GLN A 104 1.89 8.44 20.48
CA GLN A 104 0.59 7.74 20.45
C GLN A 104 -0.03 7.71 19.06
N THR A 105 -0.03 8.85 18.35
CA THR A 105 -0.55 8.91 16.97
C THR A 105 0.27 8.03 16.03
N ILE A 106 1.60 8.05 16.17
CA ILE A 106 2.50 7.21 15.37
C ILE A 106 2.28 5.72 15.71
N GLN A 107 2.15 5.38 17.00
CA GLN A 107 1.86 4.01 17.43
C GLN A 107 0.58 3.48 16.78
N GLY A 108 -0.48 4.29 16.76
CA GLY A 108 -1.72 3.93 16.07
C GLY A 108 -1.53 3.62 14.58
N VAL A 109 -0.61 4.30 13.91
CA VAL A 109 -0.29 3.99 12.50
C VAL A 109 0.42 2.63 12.38
N VAL A 110 1.36 2.34 13.30
CA VAL A 110 2.12 1.09 13.33
C VAL A 110 1.21 -0.10 13.64
N ASP A 111 0.33 0.03 14.62
CA ASP A 111 -0.56 -1.05 15.07
C ASP A 111 -1.57 -1.52 14.01
N HIS A 112 -1.86 -0.66 13.03
CA HIS A 112 -2.75 -0.99 11.91
C HIS A 112 -2.06 -1.72 10.75
N VAL A 113 -0.77 -1.98 10.87
CA VAL A 113 0.01 -2.62 9.80
C VAL A 113 0.35 -4.05 10.19
N PRO A 114 0.26 -5.00 9.25
CA PRO A 114 0.79 -6.34 9.46
C PRO A 114 2.29 -6.29 9.78
N ASP A 115 2.75 -7.20 10.65
CA ASP A 115 4.14 -7.28 11.06
C ASP A 115 5.10 -7.26 9.88
N ALA A 116 6.10 -6.40 9.96
CA ALA A 116 7.20 -6.32 9.01
C ALA A 116 8.52 -6.67 9.71
N GLY A 117 9.48 -7.17 8.96
CA GLY A 117 10.80 -7.53 9.51
C GLY A 117 11.64 -6.31 9.90
N LYS A 118 11.45 -5.19 9.19
CA LYS A 118 12.20 -3.94 9.40
C LYS A 118 11.29 -2.73 9.30
N TYR A 119 11.50 -1.78 10.20
CA TYR A 119 10.85 -0.48 10.23
C TYR A 119 11.91 0.60 10.14
N CYS A 120 11.91 1.39 9.08
CA CYS A 120 12.87 2.46 8.87
C CYS A 120 12.18 3.80 9.10
N THR A 121 12.83 4.67 9.88
CA THR A 121 12.34 6.02 10.21
C THR A 121 13.49 7.03 10.08
N ASP A 122 13.14 8.27 9.95
CA ASP A 122 14.09 9.37 10.03
C ASP A 122 14.49 9.70 11.48
N GLY A 123 15.17 10.85 11.67
CA GLY A 123 15.70 11.31 12.94
C GLY A 123 14.70 11.94 13.91
N TYR A 124 13.40 11.90 13.65
CA TYR A 124 12.41 12.50 14.57
C TYR A 124 12.31 11.71 15.89
N ALA A 125 12.47 12.40 17.02
CA ALA A 125 12.63 11.78 18.34
C ALA A 125 11.47 10.85 18.74
N ALA A 126 10.23 11.21 18.42
CA ALA A 126 9.05 10.42 18.78
C ALA A 126 9.07 9.00 18.18
N TYR A 127 9.77 8.77 17.08
CA TYR A 127 9.90 7.41 16.51
C TYR A 127 10.67 6.44 17.42
N ARG A 128 11.52 6.94 18.34
CA ARG A 128 12.25 6.09 19.29
C ARG A 128 11.37 5.52 20.40
N GLU A 129 10.27 6.18 20.70
CA GLU A 129 9.34 5.80 21.76
C GLU A 129 8.26 4.81 21.28
N VAL A 130 8.17 4.60 19.98
CA VAL A 130 7.19 3.70 19.35
C VAL A 130 7.67 2.25 19.46
N VAL A 131 6.76 1.35 19.78
CA VAL A 131 7.00 -0.09 19.82
C VAL A 131 6.76 -0.67 18.43
N TYR A 132 7.79 -1.28 17.87
CA TYR A 132 7.74 -1.91 16.55
C TYR A 132 7.74 -3.44 16.69
N PRO A 133 6.86 -4.18 15.97
CA PRO A 133 6.87 -5.64 15.99
C PRO A 133 8.16 -6.26 15.42
N GLY A 134 8.91 -5.51 14.62
CA GLY A 134 10.16 -5.94 13.99
C GLY A 134 11.34 -5.03 14.32
N ARG A 135 12.45 -5.24 13.60
CA ARG A 135 13.68 -4.45 13.82
C ARG A 135 13.47 -2.99 13.42
N HIS A 136 13.61 -2.06 14.36
CA HIS A 136 13.62 -0.64 14.10
C HIS A 136 15.00 -0.15 13.66
N ILE A 137 15.06 0.60 12.58
CA ILE A 137 16.26 1.26 12.04
C ILE A 137 15.99 2.76 12.05
N PHE A 138 16.61 3.44 13.01
CA PHE A 138 16.50 4.87 13.20
C PHE A 138 17.66 5.58 12.50
N ASN A 139 17.38 6.36 11.48
CA ASN A 139 18.39 7.08 10.70
C ASN A 139 18.36 8.58 11.03
N SER A 140 19.21 9.03 11.95
CA SER A 140 19.31 10.43 12.37
C SER A 140 20.19 11.30 11.48
N HIS A 141 21.11 10.69 10.73
CA HIS A 141 22.14 11.41 9.98
C HIS A 141 22.07 11.21 8.47
N ASP A 142 21.29 10.24 8.02
CA ASP A 142 21.25 9.78 6.65
C ASP A 142 19.82 9.45 6.26
N LYS A 143 19.40 9.91 5.09
CA LYS A 143 18.09 9.58 4.51
C LYS A 143 18.03 8.15 3.92
N ARG A 144 19.08 7.37 4.07
CA ARG A 144 19.09 5.97 3.64
C ARG A 144 18.06 5.19 4.43
N GLY A 145 17.09 4.63 3.73
CA GLY A 145 16.00 3.85 4.33
C GLY A 145 14.68 4.60 4.48
N THR A 146 14.55 5.84 3.98
CA THR A 146 13.27 6.58 3.91
C THR A 146 12.94 7.09 2.51
N PHE A 147 13.70 6.66 1.50
CA PHE A 147 13.50 7.11 0.10
C PHE A 147 12.14 6.74 -0.47
N THR A 148 11.61 5.58 -0.10
CA THR A 148 10.33 5.11 -0.64
C THR A 148 9.19 5.96 -0.10
N VAL A 149 9.17 6.21 1.21
CA VAL A 149 8.15 7.03 1.84
C VAL A 149 8.26 8.51 1.42
N GLU A 150 9.48 9.04 1.28
CA GLU A 150 9.69 10.39 0.75
C GLU A 150 9.13 10.52 -0.67
N GLY A 151 9.39 9.53 -1.54
CA GLY A 151 8.84 9.50 -2.88
C GLY A 151 7.31 9.40 -2.90
N VAL A 152 6.70 8.64 -1.98
CA VAL A 152 5.24 8.57 -1.82
C VAL A 152 4.68 9.88 -1.30
N ASN A 153 5.35 10.54 -0.35
CA ASN A 153 4.94 11.84 0.18
C ASN A 153 5.03 12.93 -0.90
N ALA A 154 6.05 12.89 -1.76
CA ALA A 154 6.14 13.76 -2.93
C ALA A 154 4.99 13.50 -3.93
N ASP A 155 4.62 12.24 -4.16
CA ASP A 155 3.47 11.87 -4.98
C ASP A 155 2.16 12.36 -4.36
N LEU A 156 1.95 12.18 -3.05
CA LEU A 156 0.80 12.75 -2.33
C LEU A 156 0.70 14.27 -2.55
N HIS A 157 1.80 14.98 -2.36
CA HIS A 157 1.85 16.42 -2.56
C HIS A 157 1.55 16.82 -4.00
N HIS A 158 2.08 16.09 -4.97
CA HIS A 158 1.94 16.40 -6.39
C HIS A 158 0.53 16.10 -6.92
N TYR A 159 -0.05 14.95 -6.57
CA TYR A 159 -1.31 14.48 -7.17
C TYR A 159 -2.55 14.89 -6.41
N ILE A 160 -2.45 15.16 -5.12
CA ILE A 160 -3.51 15.84 -4.41
C ILE A 160 -3.35 17.34 -4.69
N SER A 161 -3.91 17.80 -5.81
CA SER A 161 -3.79 19.19 -6.27
C SER A 161 -4.17 20.22 -5.20
N ARG A 162 -4.99 19.83 -4.24
CA ARG A 162 -5.37 20.65 -3.09
C ARG A 162 -4.24 20.82 -2.07
N LEU A 163 -3.30 19.86 -1.99
CA LEU A 163 -2.07 20.01 -1.21
C LEU A 163 -1.04 20.86 -1.96
N ALA A 164 -0.99 20.80 -3.29
CA ALA A 164 -0.08 21.59 -4.13
C ALA A 164 -0.48 23.07 -4.22
N GLN A 165 -1.77 23.37 -4.13
CA GLN A 165 -2.26 24.74 -4.28
C GLN A 165 -2.40 25.43 -2.92
N ARG A 166 -1.73 26.57 -2.74
CA ARG A 166 -1.94 27.50 -1.60
C ARG A 166 -3.37 28.04 -1.52
N ARG A 167 -4.29 27.52 -2.33
CA ARG A 167 -5.67 27.99 -2.43
C ARG A 167 -6.61 27.29 -1.45
N ARG A 168 -7.60 28.02 -1.06
CA ARG A 168 -8.67 27.94 -0.05
C ARG A 168 -9.49 26.65 0.09
N CYS A 169 -9.15 25.52 -0.49
CA CYS A 169 -10.06 24.38 -0.68
C CYS A 169 -10.23 23.39 0.50
N PHE A 170 -9.27 23.32 1.43
CA PHE A 170 -9.40 22.49 2.65
C PHE A 170 -9.73 23.30 3.90
N ARG A 171 -10.54 24.33 3.77
CA ARG A 171 -10.65 25.36 4.78
C ARG A 171 -11.25 24.93 6.11
N ARG A 172 -11.87 23.77 6.27
CA ARG A 172 -12.74 23.61 7.43
C ARG A 172 -12.78 22.28 8.17
N LYS A 173 -12.37 21.15 7.60
CA LYS A 173 -12.50 19.86 8.30
C LYS A 173 -11.37 18.89 7.98
N LEU A 174 -10.71 18.40 9.03
CA LEU A 174 -9.67 17.39 8.96
C LEU A 174 -10.18 16.10 8.29
N GLU A 175 -11.43 15.76 8.53
CA GLU A 175 -12.13 14.59 7.96
C GLU A 175 -12.14 14.62 6.42
N ASN A 176 -12.31 15.80 5.82
CA ASN A 176 -12.29 15.93 4.36
C ASN A 176 -10.89 15.68 3.78
N LEU A 177 -9.84 16.09 4.51
CA LEU A 177 -8.47 15.80 4.10
C LEU A 177 -8.19 14.31 4.26
N GLN A 178 -8.61 13.70 5.38
CA GLN A 178 -8.50 12.26 5.60
C GLN A 178 -9.20 11.47 4.48
N ALA A 179 -10.42 11.84 4.11
CA ALA A 179 -11.16 11.18 3.03
C ALA A 179 -10.43 11.26 1.68
N VAL A 180 -9.88 12.43 1.33
CA VAL A 180 -9.13 12.61 0.08
C VAL A 180 -7.84 11.81 0.08
N VAL A 181 -7.11 11.80 1.19
CA VAL A 181 -5.88 10.98 1.33
C VAL A 181 -6.22 9.50 1.20
N SER A 182 -7.32 9.03 1.84
CA SER A 182 -7.76 7.63 1.74
C SER A 182 -8.13 7.22 0.31
N VAL A 183 -8.81 8.09 -0.44
CA VAL A 183 -9.11 7.85 -1.86
C VAL A 183 -7.82 7.79 -2.69
N PHE A 184 -6.89 8.70 -2.44
CA PHE A 184 -5.58 8.67 -3.11
C PHE A 184 -4.84 7.37 -2.82
N VAL A 185 -4.78 6.94 -1.55
CA VAL A 185 -4.11 5.70 -1.14
C VAL A 185 -4.71 4.49 -1.84
N GLY A 186 -6.04 4.40 -1.89
CA GLY A 186 -6.72 3.33 -2.63
C GLY A 186 -6.37 3.30 -4.12
N ALA A 187 -6.37 4.46 -4.77
CA ALA A 187 -5.99 4.60 -6.18
C ALA A 187 -4.49 4.32 -6.39
N TYR A 188 -3.63 4.84 -5.52
CA TYR A 188 -2.18 4.63 -5.58
C TYR A 188 -1.81 3.17 -5.48
N ASN A 189 -2.37 2.44 -4.51
CA ASN A 189 -2.11 1.03 -4.32
C ASN A 189 -2.63 0.17 -5.47
N LYS A 190 -3.76 0.56 -6.07
CA LYS A 190 -4.35 -0.17 -7.20
C LYS A 190 -3.64 0.10 -8.53
N PHE A 191 -3.25 1.34 -8.77
CA PHE A 191 -2.76 1.80 -10.09
C PHE A 191 -1.32 2.31 -10.06
N GLY A 192 -0.62 2.27 -8.93
CA GLY A 192 0.72 2.84 -8.77
C GLY A 192 1.74 2.35 -9.81
N LEU A 193 1.64 1.10 -10.24
CA LEU A 193 2.48 0.53 -11.30
C LEU A 193 2.10 1.04 -12.71
N ALA A 194 0.87 1.48 -12.94
CA ALA A 194 0.46 2.05 -14.22
C ALA A 194 1.19 3.36 -14.53
N LYS A 195 1.58 4.12 -13.50
CA LYS A 195 2.44 5.32 -13.64
C LYS A 195 3.82 5.02 -14.21
N ALA A 196 4.46 3.93 -13.77
CA ALA A 196 5.76 3.54 -14.30
C ALA A 196 5.67 3.19 -15.78
N ARG A 197 4.60 2.51 -16.19
CA ARG A 197 4.33 2.17 -17.60
C ARG A 197 4.00 3.40 -18.45
N TYR A 198 3.26 4.36 -17.93
CA TYR A 198 2.93 5.60 -18.66
C TYR A 198 4.15 6.49 -18.90
N ARG A 199 5.10 6.51 -17.98
CA ARG A 199 6.37 7.24 -18.15
C ARG A 199 7.37 6.52 -19.06
N SER A 200 7.29 5.19 -19.16
CA SER A 200 8.17 4.39 -20.05
C SER A 200 7.66 4.27 -21.49
N SER A 201 6.42 4.62 -21.75
CA SER A 201 5.86 4.75 -23.10
C SER A 201 6.06 6.17 -23.66
N SER A 202 7.26 6.74 -23.56
CA SER A 202 7.67 7.79 -24.46
C SER A 202 7.65 7.17 -25.86
N ILE A 203 6.71 7.63 -26.66
CA ILE A 203 6.52 7.33 -28.08
C ILE A 203 7.89 7.35 -28.76
N PRO A 204 8.32 6.28 -29.44
CA PRO A 204 9.48 6.40 -30.28
C PRO A 204 9.15 7.44 -31.34
N ASN A 205 9.94 8.53 -31.37
CA ASN A 205 9.91 9.48 -32.47
C ASN A 205 10.10 8.68 -33.77
N SER A 206 9.02 8.48 -34.51
CA SER A 206 9.07 8.07 -35.89
C SER A 206 9.61 9.27 -36.69
N VAL A 207 10.83 9.12 -37.11
CA VAL A 207 11.42 9.90 -38.24
C VAL A 207 10.80 9.43 -39.51
#